data_cbf585c1c9325937f4f181a10c27b024
#
_entry.id   cbf585c1c9325937f4f181a10c27b024
#
_cell.length_a   1.000
_cell.length_b   1.000
_cell.length_c   1.000
_cell.angle_alpha   90.00
_cell.angle_beta   90.00
_cell.angle_gamma   90.00
#
_symmetry.space_group_name_H-M   'P 1'
#
loop_
_entity.id
_entity.type
_entity.pdbx_description
1 polymer ?
#
loop_
_entity_poly.entity_id
_entity_poly.type
_entity_poly.pdbx_seq_one_letter_code
_entity_poly.pdbx_strand_id
1 'polypeptide(L)'
;MPMCPLVDCHTHTSFSDGHASFEDNVRAAAAAGCRVMVSTDHLTLPASMDANCEVQVTEGDLPAHRLAFEDARNLAAQIAPELTFIYGFECDWYEGCEPLVERWSQGAVVRLGSVHWIGNPGDIMAGAAGTAGTEDVARPDTPDSRCGWIDDDTNLHVWENLGVRGVWERYVDDWCRACESPLNFDVMAHPDLVMRFSKEGFAPDFDPAPF
;
A
#
# COMPACT_ATOMS: atom_id res chain seq x y z
N MET A 1 2.78 -36.67 -1.36
CA MET A 1 2.45 -35.56 -2.28
C MET A 1 3.65 -34.63 -2.25
N PRO A 2 4.15 -34.12 -3.38
CA PRO A 2 5.13 -33.04 -3.31
C PRO A 2 4.49 -31.86 -2.58
N MET A 3 5.17 -31.35 -1.55
CA MET A 3 4.74 -30.14 -0.86
C MET A 3 4.79 -28.99 -1.85
N CYS A 4 3.74 -28.17 -1.89
CA CYS A 4 3.76 -26.95 -2.66
C CYS A 4 4.93 -26.09 -2.15
N PRO A 5 5.76 -25.50 -3.03
CA PRO A 5 6.84 -24.64 -2.57
C PRO A 5 6.26 -23.44 -1.81
N LEU A 6 6.92 -23.07 -0.70
CA LEU A 6 6.56 -21.85 0.01
C LEU A 6 6.94 -20.63 -0.86
N VAL A 7 6.00 -19.74 -1.03
CA VAL A 7 6.16 -18.50 -1.80
C VAL A 7 5.65 -17.35 -0.94
N ASP A 8 6.41 -16.26 -0.87
CA ASP A 8 6.03 -15.03 -0.20
C ASP A 8 6.18 -13.87 -1.16
N CYS A 9 5.06 -13.35 -1.65
CA CYS A 9 5.03 -12.32 -2.68
C CYS A 9 4.66 -10.93 -2.15
N HIS A 10 4.58 -10.76 -0.82
CA HIS A 10 4.22 -9.50 -0.21
C HIS A 10 5.02 -9.31 1.09
N THR A 11 6.16 -8.60 1.00
CA THR A 11 7.06 -8.39 2.13
C THR A 11 7.54 -6.95 2.20
N HIS A 12 7.58 -6.41 3.41
CA HIS A 12 8.02 -5.05 3.71
C HIS A 12 9.33 -5.04 4.49
N THR A 13 10.04 -3.93 4.40
CA THR A 13 11.27 -3.69 5.14
C THR A 13 11.20 -2.38 5.93
N SER A 14 12.25 -2.07 6.68
CA SER A 14 12.41 -0.80 7.38
C SER A 14 12.63 0.41 6.45
N PHE A 15 12.57 0.24 5.14
CA PHE A 15 12.47 1.34 4.19
C PHE A 15 11.04 1.86 4.04
N SER A 16 10.05 1.05 4.41
CA SER A 16 8.65 1.44 4.53
C SER A 16 8.16 1.20 5.96
N ASP A 17 7.05 0.54 6.15
CA ASP A 17 6.44 0.26 7.45
C ASP A 17 6.87 -1.06 8.09
N GLY A 18 7.72 -1.82 7.43
CA GLY A 18 8.28 -3.06 7.96
C GLY A 18 9.35 -2.82 9.03
N HIS A 19 9.64 -3.84 9.82
CA HIS A 19 10.61 -3.74 10.92
C HIS A 19 11.95 -4.43 10.63
N ALA A 20 11.99 -5.27 9.58
CA ALA A 20 13.15 -6.06 9.21
C ALA A 20 13.93 -5.42 8.05
N SER A 21 15.21 -5.68 7.98
CA SER A 21 15.99 -5.37 6.79
C SER A 21 15.74 -6.38 5.66
N PHE A 22 16.13 -6.07 4.43
CA PHE A 22 16.15 -7.06 3.34
C PHE A 22 16.95 -8.32 3.69
N GLU A 23 18.09 -8.17 4.36
CA GLU A 23 18.92 -9.31 4.79
C GLU A 23 18.19 -10.20 5.80
N ASP A 24 17.48 -9.59 6.76
CA ASP A 24 16.71 -10.33 7.76
C ASP A 24 15.58 -11.11 7.10
N ASN A 25 14.87 -10.49 6.14
CA ASN A 25 13.82 -11.15 5.36
C ASN A 25 14.40 -12.34 4.55
N VAL A 26 15.56 -12.17 3.91
CA VAL A 26 16.24 -13.25 3.18
C VAL A 26 16.61 -14.38 4.12
N ARG A 27 17.15 -14.09 5.31
CA ARG A 27 17.50 -15.14 6.30
C ARG A 27 16.27 -15.87 6.81
N ALA A 28 15.18 -15.16 7.05
CA ALA A 28 13.91 -15.77 7.47
C ALA A 28 13.33 -16.64 6.37
N ALA A 29 13.29 -16.16 5.13
CA ALA A 29 12.84 -16.94 3.98
C ALA A 29 13.66 -18.19 3.75
N ALA A 30 15.00 -18.10 3.85
CA ALA A 30 15.91 -19.24 3.77
C ALA A 30 15.62 -20.28 4.85
N ALA A 31 15.47 -19.83 6.10
CA ALA A 31 15.16 -20.72 7.24
C ALA A 31 13.80 -21.41 7.09
N ALA A 32 12.81 -20.74 6.49
CA ALA A 32 11.49 -21.28 6.20
C ALA A 32 11.47 -22.22 4.98
N GLY A 33 12.55 -22.29 4.20
CA GLY A 33 12.59 -23.04 2.94
C GLY A 33 11.76 -22.40 1.83
N CYS A 34 11.61 -21.07 1.85
CA CYS A 34 10.94 -20.31 0.83
C CYS A 34 11.67 -20.44 -0.52
N ARG A 35 10.92 -20.52 -1.62
CA ARG A 35 11.46 -20.68 -2.97
C ARG A 35 11.36 -19.41 -3.80
N VAL A 36 10.39 -18.56 -3.49
CA VAL A 36 10.21 -17.25 -4.14
C VAL A 36 9.83 -16.25 -3.06
N MET A 37 10.53 -15.13 -3.03
CA MET A 37 10.18 -13.98 -2.20
C MET A 37 10.22 -12.72 -3.07
N VAL A 38 9.24 -11.84 -2.90
CA VAL A 38 9.17 -10.56 -3.58
C VAL A 38 9.27 -9.46 -2.54
N SER A 39 10.18 -8.52 -2.74
CA SER A 39 10.21 -7.26 -1.99
C SER A 39 9.10 -6.35 -2.50
N THR A 40 8.28 -5.83 -1.61
CA THR A 40 7.13 -5.00 -1.96
C THR A 40 6.92 -3.85 -0.97
N ASP A 41 7.98 -3.12 -0.66
CA ASP A 41 7.86 -1.92 0.17
C ASP A 41 6.88 -0.91 -0.46
N HIS A 42 6.12 -0.19 0.36
CA HIS A 42 5.16 0.82 -0.08
C HIS A 42 5.79 1.92 -0.91
N LEU A 43 5.07 2.37 -1.92
CA LEU A 43 5.50 3.40 -2.85
C LEU A 43 4.31 4.29 -3.26
N THR A 44 4.61 5.57 -3.50
CA THR A 44 3.70 6.53 -4.13
C THR A 44 2.58 7.12 -3.27
N LEU A 45 2.63 6.98 -1.96
CA LEU A 45 1.69 7.71 -1.10
C LEU A 45 1.91 9.24 -1.21
N PRO A 46 0.86 10.03 -1.37
CA PRO A 46 0.99 11.48 -1.34
C PRO A 46 1.31 11.97 0.07
N ALA A 47 2.00 13.10 0.17
CA ALA A 47 2.38 13.70 1.46
C ALA A 47 1.17 14.03 2.37
N SER A 48 -0.03 14.14 1.81
CA SER A 48 -1.26 14.31 2.60
C SER A 48 -1.70 13.04 3.32
N MET A 49 -1.25 11.89 2.86
CA MET A 49 -1.56 10.58 3.44
C MET A 49 -0.42 10.07 4.33
N ASP A 50 0.82 10.44 4.02
CA ASP A 50 2.03 10.05 4.76
C ASP A 50 2.95 11.28 4.92
N ALA A 51 2.51 12.24 5.76
CA ALA A 51 3.17 13.53 5.92
C ALA A 51 4.61 13.43 6.42
N ASN A 52 4.94 12.40 7.16
CA ASN A 52 6.27 12.16 7.74
C ASN A 52 7.10 11.18 6.91
N CYS A 53 6.54 10.63 5.83
CA CYS A 53 7.16 9.56 5.03
C CYS A 53 7.61 8.36 5.88
N GLU A 54 6.73 7.91 6.78
CA GLU A 54 7.00 6.79 7.70
C GLU A 54 6.54 5.45 7.14
N VAL A 55 5.64 5.48 6.15
CA VAL A 55 5.01 4.29 5.58
C VAL A 55 5.63 3.87 4.27
N GLN A 56 6.19 4.79 3.48
CA GLN A 56 6.65 4.55 2.12
C GLN A 56 8.14 4.79 1.90
N VAL A 57 8.69 4.15 0.88
CA VAL A 57 10.01 4.51 0.33
C VAL A 57 9.92 5.86 -0.35
N THR A 58 10.75 6.82 0.07
CA THR A 58 10.78 8.14 -0.59
C THR A 58 11.60 8.12 -1.87
N GLU A 59 11.37 9.09 -2.76
CA GLU A 59 12.19 9.23 -3.98
C GLU A 59 13.68 9.35 -3.65
N GLY A 60 14.04 10.01 -2.54
CA GLY A 60 15.42 10.16 -2.09
C GLY A 60 16.05 8.87 -1.62
N ASP A 61 15.27 7.93 -1.10
CA ASP A 61 15.73 6.66 -0.56
C ASP A 61 15.83 5.56 -1.62
N LEU A 62 15.22 5.72 -2.80
CA LEU A 62 15.23 4.71 -3.86
C LEU A 62 16.62 4.19 -4.22
N PRO A 63 17.68 5.02 -4.31
CA PRO A 63 19.04 4.50 -4.58
C PRO A 63 19.57 3.60 -3.45
N ALA A 64 19.34 3.98 -2.18
CA ALA A 64 19.77 3.19 -1.02
C ALA A 64 18.96 1.90 -0.89
N HIS A 65 17.64 1.98 -1.10
CA HIS A 65 16.75 0.83 -1.14
C HIS A 65 17.20 -0.19 -2.19
N ARG A 66 17.50 0.26 -3.41
CA ARG A 66 17.99 -0.61 -4.48
C ARG A 66 19.31 -1.28 -4.12
N LEU A 67 20.26 -0.52 -3.56
CA LEU A 67 21.54 -1.07 -3.14
C LEU A 67 21.37 -2.14 -2.05
N ALA A 68 20.57 -1.86 -1.03
CA ALA A 68 20.29 -2.82 0.04
C ALA A 68 19.62 -4.10 -0.48
N PHE A 69 18.70 -3.97 -1.45
CA PHE A 69 18.10 -5.12 -2.12
C PHE A 69 19.16 -5.97 -2.85
N GLU A 70 20.06 -5.35 -3.63
CA GLU A 70 21.10 -6.06 -4.37
C GLU A 70 22.06 -6.79 -3.42
N ASP A 71 22.43 -6.18 -2.29
CA ASP A 71 23.26 -6.81 -1.27
C ASP A 71 22.56 -8.03 -0.66
N ALA A 72 21.29 -7.91 -0.33
CA ALA A 72 20.49 -9.02 0.19
C ALA A 72 20.27 -10.13 -0.86
N ARG A 73 20.13 -9.77 -2.14
CA ARG A 73 20.06 -10.74 -3.23
C ARG A 73 21.36 -11.54 -3.38
N ASN A 74 22.51 -10.87 -3.23
CA ASN A 74 23.80 -11.51 -3.21
C ASN A 74 23.96 -12.47 -1.99
N LEU A 75 23.43 -12.05 -0.84
CA LEU A 75 23.37 -12.93 0.35
C LEU A 75 22.47 -14.13 0.08
N ALA A 76 21.28 -13.95 -0.50
CA ALA A 76 20.37 -15.04 -0.84
C ALA A 76 21.06 -16.09 -1.73
N ALA A 77 21.81 -15.66 -2.74
CA ALA A 77 22.55 -16.56 -3.62
C ALA A 77 23.62 -17.41 -2.89
N GLN A 78 24.13 -16.89 -1.76
CA GLN A 78 25.15 -17.61 -0.95
C GLN A 78 24.53 -18.60 0.04
N ILE A 79 23.45 -18.21 0.74
CA ILE A 79 22.89 -19.00 1.85
C ILE A 79 21.66 -19.83 1.46
N ALA A 80 20.96 -19.46 0.40
CA ALA A 80 19.73 -20.10 -0.08
C ALA A 80 19.67 -20.05 -1.62
N PRO A 81 20.55 -20.76 -2.35
CA PRO A 81 20.64 -20.68 -3.81
C PRO A 81 19.35 -21.11 -4.53
N GLU A 82 18.43 -21.75 -3.83
CA GLU A 82 17.12 -22.15 -4.32
C GLU A 82 16.05 -21.05 -4.15
N LEU A 83 16.36 -19.96 -3.44
CA LEU A 83 15.47 -18.83 -3.23
C LEU A 83 15.60 -17.84 -4.40
N THR A 84 14.52 -17.62 -5.13
CA THR A 84 14.41 -16.54 -6.09
C THR A 84 13.93 -15.30 -5.36
N PHE A 85 14.79 -14.30 -5.19
CA PHE A 85 14.46 -13.02 -4.57
C PHE A 85 14.24 -11.95 -5.65
N ILE A 86 13.05 -11.37 -5.68
CA ILE A 86 12.56 -10.49 -6.76
C ILE A 86 12.37 -9.08 -6.21
N TYR A 87 12.81 -8.10 -6.99
CA TYR A 87 12.62 -6.67 -6.70
C TYR A 87 11.25 -6.20 -7.17
N GLY A 88 10.48 -5.62 -6.28
CA GLY A 88 9.18 -5.07 -6.57
C GLY A 88 8.79 -3.99 -5.58
N PHE A 89 7.58 -3.48 -5.73
CA PHE A 89 6.95 -2.50 -4.85
C PHE A 89 5.46 -2.79 -4.72
N GLU A 90 4.91 -2.43 -3.58
CA GLU A 90 3.49 -2.20 -3.40
C GLU A 90 3.20 -0.73 -3.70
N CYS A 91 2.51 -0.51 -4.81
CA CYS A 91 2.20 0.82 -5.29
C CYS A 91 0.79 1.20 -4.82
N ASP A 92 0.74 2.14 -3.89
CA ASP A 92 -0.52 2.66 -3.36
C ASP A 92 -1.24 3.46 -4.45
N TRP A 93 -2.36 2.90 -4.93
CA TRP A 93 -3.11 3.51 -6.00
C TRP A 93 -4.09 4.57 -5.49
N TYR A 94 -4.08 5.69 -6.15
CA TYR A 94 -5.09 6.73 -6.09
C TYR A 94 -5.15 7.44 -7.44
N GLU A 95 -6.24 8.11 -7.74
CA GLU A 95 -6.40 8.81 -9.01
C GLU A 95 -5.28 9.85 -9.23
N GLY A 96 -4.53 9.67 -10.33
CA GLY A 96 -3.43 10.56 -10.72
C GLY A 96 -2.06 10.14 -10.18
N CYS A 97 -1.93 8.97 -9.54
CA CYS A 97 -0.63 8.44 -9.08
C CYS A 97 0.26 7.92 -10.22
N GLU A 98 -0.31 7.66 -11.40
CA GLU A 98 0.34 6.93 -12.49
C GLU A 98 1.73 7.47 -12.85
N PRO A 99 1.96 8.78 -13.01
CA PRO A 99 3.29 9.30 -13.35
C PRO A 99 4.33 9.06 -12.24
N LEU A 100 3.90 9.03 -10.97
CA LEU A 100 4.79 8.76 -9.84
C LEU A 100 5.14 7.28 -9.79
N VAL A 101 4.14 6.40 -9.91
CA VAL A 101 4.35 4.94 -9.95
C VAL A 101 5.31 4.58 -11.07
N GLU A 102 5.08 5.07 -12.29
CA GLU A 102 5.96 4.79 -13.42
C GLU A 102 7.40 5.26 -13.19
N ARG A 103 7.57 6.44 -12.59
CA ARG A 103 8.89 7.01 -12.34
C ARG A 103 9.63 6.30 -11.22
N TRP A 104 8.97 6.06 -10.08
CA TRP A 104 9.62 5.57 -8.88
C TRP A 104 9.80 4.05 -8.87
N SER A 105 8.92 3.30 -9.52
CA SER A 105 9.05 1.84 -9.65
C SER A 105 10.01 1.39 -10.77
N GLN A 106 10.78 2.30 -11.36
CA GLN A 106 11.71 1.94 -12.42
C GLN A 106 12.69 0.84 -12.00
N GLY A 107 12.76 -0.21 -12.81
CA GLY A 107 13.58 -1.38 -12.56
C GLY A 107 12.98 -2.39 -11.58
N ALA A 108 11.78 -2.17 -11.07
CA ALA A 108 11.00 -3.23 -10.43
C ALA A 108 10.61 -4.29 -11.47
N VAL A 109 10.59 -5.54 -11.03
CA VAL A 109 10.13 -6.69 -11.81
C VAL A 109 8.66 -6.96 -11.53
N VAL A 110 8.23 -6.66 -10.31
CA VAL A 110 6.83 -6.85 -9.85
C VAL A 110 6.31 -5.53 -9.29
N ARG A 111 5.11 -5.18 -9.69
CA ARG A 111 4.33 -4.09 -9.11
C ARG A 111 3.01 -4.64 -8.61
N LEU A 112 2.83 -4.63 -7.28
CA LEU A 112 1.54 -4.83 -6.67
C LEU A 112 0.80 -3.49 -6.70
N GLY A 113 -0.47 -3.48 -7.10
CA GLY A 113 -1.36 -2.36 -6.87
C GLY A 113 -2.13 -2.58 -5.57
N SER A 114 -2.25 -1.57 -4.75
CA SER A 114 -3.02 -1.63 -3.50
C SER A 114 -3.88 -0.39 -3.33
N VAL A 115 -4.93 -0.52 -2.55
CA VAL A 115 -5.80 0.57 -2.14
C VAL A 115 -5.92 0.53 -0.62
N HIS A 116 -5.25 1.44 0.06
CA HIS A 116 -5.29 1.56 1.53
C HIS A 116 -6.11 2.77 1.98
N TRP A 117 -6.32 3.70 1.09
CA TRP A 117 -6.98 4.96 1.36
C TRP A 117 -8.25 5.08 0.52
N ILE A 118 -9.32 5.57 1.12
CA ILE A 118 -10.52 5.99 0.40
C ILE A 118 -10.71 7.51 0.48
N GLY A 119 -11.15 8.08 -0.62
CA GLY A 119 -11.23 9.52 -0.80
C GLY A 119 -10.17 10.04 -1.78
N ASN A 120 -10.42 11.23 -2.33
CA ASN A 120 -9.49 11.82 -3.27
C ASN A 120 -8.42 12.64 -2.51
N PRO A 121 -7.11 12.39 -2.71
CA PRO A 121 -6.05 13.22 -2.13
C PRO A 121 -6.22 14.72 -2.42
N GLY A 122 -6.82 15.06 -3.56
CA GLY A 122 -7.16 16.45 -3.94
C GLY A 122 -8.19 17.11 -3.02
N ASP A 123 -9.08 16.34 -2.44
CA ASP A 123 -10.12 16.87 -1.54
C ASP A 123 -9.52 17.28 -0.18
N ILE A 124 -8.45 16.62 0.24
CA ILE A 124 -7.69 16.98 1.44
C ILE A 124 -6.92 18.28 1.22
N MET A 125 -6.33 18.44 0.02
CA MET A 125 -5.58 19.66 -0.35
C MET A 125 -6.48 20.87 -0.56
N ALA A 126 -7.70 20.69 -1.02
CA ALA A 126 -8.68 21.77 -1.16
C ALA A 126 -9.10 22.36 0.20
N GLY A 127 -9.12 21.55 1.25
CA GLY A 127 -9.34 22.00 2.62
C GLY A 127 -8.16 22.77 3.23
N ALA A 128 -6.92 22.51 2.75
CA ALA A 128 -5.70 23.16 3.23
C ALA A 128 -5.33 24.44 2.46
N ALA A 129 -5.78 24.57 1.20
CA ALA A 129 -5.57 25.77 0.37
C ALA A 129 -6.70 26.78 0.57
N GLY A 130 -6.86 27.27 1.80
CA GLY A 130 -7.73 28.42 2.08
C GLY A 130 -7.22 29.64 1.33
N THR A 131 -7.91 30.01 0.24
CA THR A 131 -7.71 31.29 -0.43
C THR A 131 -7.89 32.42 0.56
N ALA A 132 -6.82 33.18 0.77
CA ALA A 132 -6.87 34.43 1.52
C ALA A 132 -7.85 35.39 0.81
N GLY A 133 -8.97 35.67 1.45
CA GLY A 133 -9.85 36.78 1.10
C GLY A 133 -11.29 36.41 0.82
N THR A 134 -12.10 36.39 1.84
CA THR A 134 -13.40 37.04 2.05
C THR A 134 -14.09 36.41 3.28
N GLU A 135 -14.67 37.28 4.09
CA GLU A 135 -15.27 37.00 5.38
C GLU A 135 -16.47 36.03 5.28
N ASP A 136 -16.65 35.21 6.34
CA ASP A 136 -17.87 34.46 6.69
C ASP A 136 -18.28 33.27 5.80
N VAL A 137 -17.37 32.34 5.52
CA VAL A 137 -17.79 30.95 5.27
C VAL A 137 -17.10 30.08 6.31
N ALA A 138 -17.90 29.34 7.08
CA ALA A 138 -17.42 28.41 8.10
C ALA A 138 -16.27 27.56 7.52
N ARG A 139 -15.09 27.70 8.11
CA ARG A 139 -13.89 26.94 7.82
C ARG A 139 -14.24 25.45 7.95
N PRO A 140 -14.05 24.62 6.95
CA PRO A 140 -13.91 23.19 7.21
C PRO A 140 -12.48 22.99 7.72
N ASP A 141 -12.27 23.24 9.02
CA ASP A 141 -11.00 22.96 9.71
C ASP A 141 -10.84 21.44 10.00
N THR A 142 -11.65 20.60 9.37
CA THR A 142 -11.52 19.13 9.50
C THR A 142 -11.33 18.56 8.09
N PRO A 143 -10.29 17.73 7.89
CA PRO A 143 -10.22 16.86 6.73
C PRO A 143 -11.60 16.22 6.51
N ASP A 144 -12.02 15.99 5.26
CA ASP A 144 -13.30 15.33 5.03
C ASP A 144 -13.29 14.02 5.83
N SER A 145 -14.07 13.97 6.89
CA SER A 145 -14.14 12.85 7.82
C SER A 145 -14.60 11.53 7.18
N ARG A 146 -14.83 11.55 5.87
CA ARG A 146 -15.16 10.41 5.02
C ARG A 146 -13.96 9.91 4.21
N CYS A 147 -12.79 10.51 4.39
CA CYS A 147 -11.54 10.13 3.73
C CYS A 147 -10.54 9.67 4.77
N GLY A 148 -9.77 8.65 4.46
CA GLY A 148 -8.73 8.15 5.35
C GLY A 148 -8.30 6.73 5.05
N TRP A 149 -7.33 6.27 5.82
CA TRP A 149 -6.87 4.90 5.81
C TRP A 149 -7.99 3.95 6.29
N ILE A 150 -8.21 2.87 5.57
CA ILE A 150 -9.27 1.91 5.91
C ILE A 150 -8.78 0.77 6.81
N ASP A 151 -7.50 0.67 7.02
CA ASP A 151 -6.81 -0.38 7.77
C ASP A 151 -6.04 0.13 8.99
N ASP A 152 -6.03 1.44 9.24
CA ASP A 152 -5.43 2.09 10.40
C ASP A 152 -6.49 2.39 11.47
N ASP A 153 -6.26 1.91 12.69
CA ASP A 153 -7.17 2.07 13.83
C ASP A 153 -7.32 3.55 14.29
N THR A 154 -6.40 4.42 13.93
CA THR A 154 -6.52 5.86 14.15
C THR A 154 -7.51 6.53 13.19
N ASN A 155 -7.95 5.83 12.15
CA ASN A 155 -8.86 6.30 11.11
C ASN A 155 -10.27 5.69 11.19
N LEU A 156 -10.66 5.08 12.31
CA LEU A 156 -12.00 4.48 12.50
C LEU A 156 -13.15 5.45 12.24
N HIS A 157 -12.91 6.75 12.36
CA HIS A 157 -13.87 7.80 12.01
C HIS A 157 -14.40 7.69 10.58
N VAL A 158 -13.63 7.15 9.65
CA VAL A 158 -14.05 6.90 8.26
C VAL A 158 -15.19 5.89 8.24
N TRP A 159 -15.04 4.80 9.01
CA TRP A 159 -16.03 3.74 9.16
C TRP A 159 -17.29 4.22 9.88
N GLU A 160 -17.12 5.06 10.91
CA GLU A 160 -18.24 5.64 11.66
C GLU A 160 -19.07 6.60 10.80
N ASN A 161 -18.41 7.41 9.97
CA ASN A 161 -19.07 8.45 9.17
C ASN A 161 -19.69 7.94 7.87
N LEU A 162 -19.06 6.94 7.22
CA LEU A 162 -19.57 6.34 5.98
C LEU A 162 -20.48 5.13 6.24
N GLY A 163 -20.34 4.51 7.40
CA GLY A 163 -20.88 3.18 7.65
C GLY A 163 -20.19 2.10 6.84
N VAL A 164 -20.36 0.85 7.28
CA VAL A 164 -19.67 -0.31 6.67
C VAL A 164 -19.94 -0.40 5.16
N ARG A 165 -21.19 -0.27 4.74
CA ARG A 165 -21.55 -0.33 3.31
C ARG A 165 -20.88 0.77 2.49
N GLY A 166 -20.85 2.00 3.00
CA GLY A 166 -20.25 3.13 2.30
C GLY A 166 -18.73 2.99 2.13
N VAL A 167 -18.04 2.39 3.12
CA VAL A 167 -16.60 2.06 3.00
C VAL A 167 -16.39 0.98 1.94
N TRP A 168 -17.21 -0.10 1.98
CA TRP A 168 -17.13 -1.18 1.01
C TRP A 168 -17.34 -0.69 -0.43
N GLU A 169 -18.40 0.09 -0.67
CA GLU A 169 -18.71 0.62 -2.00
C GLU A 169 -17.55 1.44 -2.57
N ARG A 170 -16.97 2.33 -1.76
CA ARG A 170 -15.84 3.16 -2.19
C ARG A 170 -14.56 2.36 -2.40
N TYR A 171 -14.26 1.46 -1.47
CA TYR A 171 -13.08 0.61 -1.58
C TYR A 171 -13.10 -0.22 -2.86
N VAL A 172 -14.22 -0.89 -3.13
CA VAL A 172 -14.35 -1.73 -4.33
C VAL A 172 -14.31 -0.89 -5.60
N ASP A 173 -14.93 0.30 -5.59
CA ASP A 173 -14.86 1.22 -6.75
C ASP A 173 -13.41 1.63 -7.04
N ASP A 174 -12.67 2.07 -6.04
CA ASP A 174 -11.26 2.46 -6.19
C ASP A 174 -10.38 1.27 -6.57
N TRP A 175 -10.64 0.08 -5.99
CA TRP A 175 -9.92 -1.15 -6.33
C TRP A 175 -10.16 -1.58 -7.79
N CYS A 176 -11.40 -1.48 -8.27
CA CYS A 176 -11.72 -1.73 -9.68
C CYS A 176 -11.05 -0.72 -10.61
N ARG A 177 -11.05 0.56 -10.23
CA ARG A 177 -10.36 1.62 -10.99
C ARG A 177 -8.85 1.40 -11.03
N ALA A 178 -8.25 0.91 -9.94
CA ALA A 178 -6.86 0.51 -9.92
C ALA A 178 -6.58 -0.65 -10.90
N CYS A 179 -7.47 -1.65 -10.97
CA CYS A 179 -7.37 -2.74 -11.95
C CYS A 179 -7.44 -2.24 -13.39
N GLU A 180 -8.23 -1.19 -13.66
CA GLU A 180 -8.40 -0.59 -14.99
C GLU A 180 -7.32 0.45 -15.32
N SER A 181 -6.45 0.78 -14.37
CA SER A 181 -5.38 1.74 -14.53
C SER A 181 -4.41 1.33 -15.64
N PRO A 182 -3.87 2.30 -16.41
CA PRO A 182 -2.85 2.02 -17.44
C PRO A 182 -1.53 1.51 -16.88
N LEU A 183 -1.35 1.51 -15.55
CA LEU A 183 -0.15 0.99 -14.89
C LEU A 183 0.06 -0.50 -15.09
N ASN A 184 -1.02 -1.25 -15.38
CA ASN A 184 -0.97 -2.70 -15.60
C ASN A 184 -0.23 -3.41 -14.46
N PHE A 185 -0.71 -3.28 -13.23
CA PHE A 185 -0.17 -3.98 -12.09
C PHE A 185 -0.11 -5.49 -12.34
N ASP A 186 0.97 -6.13 -11.91
CA ASP A 186 1.14 -7.58 -12.06
C ASP A 186 0.17 -8.35 -11.14
N VAL A 187 -0.12 -7.76 -9.98
CA VAL A 187 -1.04 -8.30 -8.97
C VAL A 187 -1.76 -7.14 -8.30
N MET A 188 -3.04 -7.30 -8.03
CA MET A 188 -3.76 -6.45 -7.09
C MET A 188 -3.74 -7.11 -5.71
N ALA A 189 -3.25 -6.37 -4.73
CA ALA A 189 -3.09 -6.85 -3.36
C ALA A 189 -4.44 -6.88 -2.62
N HIS A 190 -4.54 -7.77 -1.65
CA HIS A 190 -5.55 -7.87 -0.58
C HIS A 190 -6.94 -7.24 -0.90
N PRO A 191 -7.72 -7.83 -1.83
CA PRO A 191 -9.07 -7.34 -2.13
C PRO A 191 -10.01 -7.38 -0.90
N ASP A 192 -9.60 -8.08 0.15
CA ASP A 192 -10.30 -8.24 1.41
C ASP A 192 -9.82 -7.28 2.52
N LEU A 193 -8.98 -6.30 2.22
CA LEU A 193 -8.50 -5.31 3.21
C LEU A 193 -9.66 -4.62 3.94
N VAL A 194 -10.75 -4.37 3.25
CA VAL A 194 -11.99 -3.81 3.80
C VAL A 194 -12.62 -4.68 4.90
N MET A 195 -12.16 -5.93 5.10
CA MET A 195 -12.54 -6.79 6.21
C MET A 195 -11.71 -6.57 7.49
N ARG A 196 -10.69 -5.69 7.44
CA ARG A 196 -9.70 -5.48 8.50
C ARG A 196 -10.33 -5.30 9.88
N PHE A 197 -11.39 -4.50 9.97
CA PHE A 197 -12.08 -4.17 11.22
C PHE A 197 -13.39 -4.93 11.45
N SER A 198 -13.58 -6.07 10.80
CA SER A 198 -14.81 -6.87 10.97
C SER A 198 -15.02 -7.38 12.40
N LYS A 199 -13.94 -7.59 13.16
CA LYS A 199 -13.99 -8.04 14.56
C LYS A 199 -14.20 -6.89 15.54
N GLU A 200 -13.95 -5.68 15.12
CA GLU A 200 -14.07 -4.43 15.87
C GLU A 200 -15.47 -3.79 15.72
N GLY A 201 -16.40 -4.50 15.09
CA GLY A 201 -17.79 -4.07 14.95
C GLY A 201 -18.15 -3.54 13.56
N PHE A 202 -17.22 -3.55 12.62
CA PHE A 202 -17.44 -3.11 11.23
C PHE A 202 -17.61 -4.29 10.26
N ALA A 203 -18.15 -5.41 10.72
CA ALA A 203 -18.51 -6.52 9.85
C ALA A 203 -19.68 -6.14 8.92
N PRO A 204 -19.66 -6.56 7.66
CA PRO A 204 -20.77 -6.33 6.75
C PRO A 204 -22.04 -7.05 7.27
N ASP A 205 -23.14 -6.34 7.32
CA ASP A 205 -24.50 -6.85 7.60
C ASP A 205 -25.27 -7.15 6.31
N PHE A 206 -24.58 -7.21 5.19
CA PHE A 206 -25.06 -7.45 3.83
C PHE A 206 -24.23 -8.56 3.17
N ASP A 207 -24.76 -9.13 2.08
CA ASP A 207 -23.99 -10.05 1.25
C ASP A 207 -22.92 -9.27 0.47
N PRO A 208 -21.61 -9.52 0.70
CA PRO A 208 -20.54 -8.85 -0.02
C PRO A 208 -20.29 -9.44 -1.43
N ALA A 209 -20.89 -10.57 -1.76
CA ALA A 209 -20.64 -11.27 -3.02
C ALA A 209 -20.93 -10.46 -4.31
N PRO A 210 -21.82 -9.44 -4.31
CA PRO A 210 -22.02 -8.57 -5.47
C PRO A 210 -20.90 -7.55 -5.71
N PHE A 211 -19.99 -7.31 -4.76
CA PHE A 211 -18.86 -6.40 -4.85
C PHE A 211 -17.58 -7.12 -5.34
#